data_cab23d38d94dcc9bc6eb6c9a65cf614d
#
_entry.id   cab23d38d94dcc9bc6eb6c9a65cf614d
#
_cell.length_a   1.000
_cell.length_b   1.000
_cell.length_c   1.000
_cell.angle_alpha   90.00
_cell.angle_beta   90.00
_cell.angle_gamma   90.00
#
_symmetry.space_group_name_H-M   'P 1'
#
loop_
_entity.id
_entity.type
_entity.pdbx_description
1 polymer ?
#
loop_
_entity_poly.entity_id
_entity_poly.type
_entity_poly.pdbx_seq_one_letter_code
_entity_poly.pdbx_strand_id
1 'polypeptide(L)'
;MNKSAILKLLIIAVTTMVLAISCTDDNQSKIEGKVDGVDSEVQVTLLRQDFAKTEILETIRISPKKSTFRFKVGELTEPTFFQLHFEGRRNQFMVLLLEPAEHAVVEVDVKDFSNYTVTGADESLKTQALSRRLAQTVKSLDSLKALISNATASAEKQRLSLEYEAAIESQREFSTQFIWDNPMSRASVMALYQKVSDDRFVFDRAEDVQLFKVVASSLIARYPDSDYAKGMLRDIRNQDKILRSHSLQELVRNVESTLPEIALPNPKGDTVRLSSLRGKVILLDFWASFSQENLLENRELLDLYRKYKGQGFEIYQVSLDVEREPWLAAIESAGLPWVNVSELDPDGSVVAGMYNVTRLPANYLIDRNFDIAAKNIFGRELEKKLKELL
;
A
#
# COMPACT_ATOMS: atom_id res chain seq x y z
N MET A 1 40.57 57.74 -30.55
CA MET A 1 39.62 56.99 -29.65
C MET A 1 40.06 55.54 -29.62
N ASN A 2 40.39 55.08 -28.44
CA ASN A 2 41.16 53.85 -28.23
C ASN A 2 40.25 52.62 -28.33
N LYS A 3 40.59 51.62 -29.15
CA LYS A 3 39.84 50.38 -29.38
C LYS A 3 39.48 49.64 -28.03
N SER A 4 40.25 49.89 -26.97
CA SER A 4 40.02 49.36 -25.61
C SER A 4 38.81 49.99 -24.90
N ALA A 5 38.41 51.20 -25.22
CA ALA A 5 37.26 51.88 -24.62
C ALA A 5 35.92 51.39 -25.20
N ILE A 6 35.94 51.06 -26.51
CA ILE A 6 34.73 50.52 -27.19
C ILE A 6 34.45 49.07 -26.76
N LEU A 7 35.50 48.29 -26.50
CA LEU A 7 35.33 46.91 -26.01
C LEU A 7 34.82 46.86 -24.55
N LYS A 8 35.20 47.82 -23.71
CA LYS A 8 34.69 47.94 -22.34
C LYS A 8 33.23 48.45 -22.27
N LEU A 9 32.80 49.27 -23.23
CA LEU A 9 31.40 49.70 -23.33
C LEU A 9 30.47 48.60 -23.84
N LEU A 10 30.96 47.71 -24.70
CA LEU A 10 30.18 46.55 -25.19
C LEU A 10 30.03 45.47 -24.14
N ILE A 11 30.99 45.29 -23.22
CA ILE A 11 30.90 44.32 -22.13
C ILE A 11 29.96 44.82 -21.01
N ILE A 12 29.82 46.13 -20.80
CA ILE A 12 28.88 46.69 -19.82
C ILE A 12 27.44 46.69 -20.34
N ALA A 13 27.22 46.72 -21.67
CA ALA A 13 25.87 46.66 -22.25
C ALA A 13 25.28 45.24 -22.30
N VAL A 14 26.08 44.17 -22.15
CA VAL A 14 25.60 42.78 -22.11
C VAL A 14 25.29 42.29 -20.67
N THR A 15 25.84 43.02 -19.68
CA THR A 15 25.64 42.64 -18.25
C THR A 15 24.43 43.33 -17.59
N THR A 16 23.73 44.23 -18.26
CA THR A 16 22.57 44.96 -17.71
C THR A 16 21.23 44.52 -18.28
N MET A 17 21.19 43.42 -19.06
CA MET A 17 19.93 42.92 -19.62
C MET A 17 19.40 41.62 -18.95
N VAL A 18 19.79 41.42 -17.71
CA VAL A 18 19.28 40.26 -16.90
C VAL A 18 18.84 40.77 -15.53
N LEU A 19 17.98 41.77 -15.45
CA LEU A 19 17.22 42.09 -14.24
C LEU A 19 15.94 42.84 -14.61
N ALA A 20 15.09 42.24 -15.44
CA ALA A 20 13.66 42.49 -15.41
C ALA A 20 13.01 41.24 -14.78
N ILE A 21 13.30 41.02 -13.50
CA ILE A 21 12.50 40.10 -12.71
C ILE A 21 11.16 40.80 -12.51
N SER A 22 10.20 40.41 -13.33
CA SER A 22 8.78 40.65 -13.12
C SER A 22 8.42 40.11 -11.74
N CYS A 23 8.04 40.97 -10.83
CA CYS A 23 7.28 40.61 -9.64
C CYS A 23 5.96 39.97 -10.11
N THR A 24 5.89 38.66 -10.11
CA THR A 24 4.66 37.92 -10.33
C THR A 24 4.65 36.77 -9.33
N ASP A 25 3.68 36.79 -8.44
CA ASP A 25 3.21 35.68 -7.58
C ASP A 25 4.30 34.64 -7.24
N ASP A 26 5.19 35.01 -6.32
CA ASP A 26 6.38 34.20 -5.95
C ASP A 26 6.04 32.89 -5.21
N ASN A 27 4.76 32.61 -4.96
CA ASN A 27 4.32 31.47 -4.17
C ASN A 27 3.62 30.36 -5.00
N GLN A 28 3.51 30.51 -6.32
CA GLN A 28 2.84 29.53 -7.17
C GLN A 28 3.83 28.57 -7.80
N SER A 29 3.65 27.27 -7.56
CA SER A 29 4.39 26.22 -8.25
C SER A 29 3.90 26.07 -9.68
N LYS A 30 4.82 25.73 -10.60
CA LYS A 30 4.56 25.62 -12.04
C LYS A 30 5.27 24.42 -12.62
N ILE A 31 4.66 23.84 -13.66
CA ILE A 31 5.29 22.80 -14.48
C ILE A 31 5.23 23.26 -15.93
N GLU A 32 6.37 23.43 -16.53
CA GLU A 32 6.50 23.79 -17.94
C GLU A 32 7.25 22.70 -18.67
N GLY A 33 7.06 22.60 -19.99
CA GLY A 33 7.84 21.64 -20.73
C GLY A 33 7.84 21.87 -22.23
N LYS A 34 8.84 21.25 -22.85
CA LYS A 34 9.01 21.16 -24.29
C LYS A 34 9.00 19.70 -24.70
N VAL A 35 8.27 19.41 -25.76
CA VAL A 35 8.12 18.05 -26.29
C VAL A 35 8.67 18.02 -27.71
N ASP A 36 9.77 17.31 -27.91
CA ASP A 36 10.37 17.12 -29.21
C ASP A 36 9.72 15.91 -29.93
N GLY A 37 9.78 15.92 -31.28
CA GLY A 37 9.27 14.81 -32.10
C GLY A 37 7.75 14.74 -32.21
N VAL A 38 7.01 15.78 -31.85
CA VAL A 38 5.55 15.87 -32.03
C VAL A 38 5.24 16.00 -33.51
N ASP A 39 4.57 14.99 -34.08
CA ASP A 39 4.18 14.92 -35.50
C ASP A 39 2.69 15.15 -35.74
N SER A 40 1.86 15.01 -34.70
CA SER A 40 0.42 15.22 -34.70
C SER A 40 -0.02 15.94 -33.41
N GLU A 41 -1.32 16.27 -33.30
CA GLU A 41 -1.85 16.82 -32.06
C GLU A 41 -1.87 15.74 -30.96
N VAL A 42 -1.36 16.09 -29.78
CA VAL A 42 -1.26 15.18 -28.61
C VAL A 42 -1.81 15.90 -27.37
N GLN A 43 -2.59 15.21 -26.56
CA GLN A 43 -3.01 15.70 -25.25
C GLN A 43 -1.96 15.40 -24.19
N VAL A 44 -1.65 16.42 -23.39
CA VAL A 44 -0.79 16.31 -22.18
C VAL A 44 -1.69 16.57 -20.98
N THR A 45 -1.83 15.60 -20.10
CA THR A 45 -2.67 15.68 -18.91
C THR A 45 -1.81 15.70 -17.67
N LEU A 46 -2.03 16.70 -16.82
CA LEU A 46 -1.44 16.80 -15.49
C LEU A 46 -2.40 16.22 -14.45
N LEU A 47 -1.89 15.31 -13.64
CA LEU A 47 -2.59 14.75 -12.49
C LEU A 47 -1.82 15.07 -11.21
N ARG A 48 -2.54 15.36 -10.12
CA ARG A 48 -2.01 15.38 -8.77
C ARG A 48 -2.22 14.01 -8.14
N GLN A 49 -1.17 13.47 -7.52
CA GLN A 49 -1.21 12.20 -6.83
C GLN A 49 -1.11 12.42 -5.32
N ASP A 50 -2.20 12.19 -4.61
CA ASP A 50 -2.22 12.05 -3.15
C ASP A 50 -1.97 10.59 -2.76
N PHE A 51 -1.85 10.29 -1.46
CA PHE A 51 -1.54 8.94 -0.98
C PHE A 51 -2.56 7.89 -1.46
N ALA A 52 -3.84 8.21 -1.44
CA ALA A 52 -4.92 7.27 -1.74
C ALA A 52 -5.65 7.52 -3.06
N LYS A 53 -5.43 8.67 -3.71
CA LYS A 53 -6.18 9.07 -4.92
C LYS A 53 -5.32 9.85 -5.89
N THR A 54 -5.72 9.81 -7.15
CA THR A 54 -5.16 10.62 -8.22
C THR A 54 -6.26 11.51 -8.80
N GLU A 55 -5.97 12.79 -9.00
CA GLU A 55 -6.91 13.80 -9.48
C GLU A 55 -6.37 14.45 -10.76
N ILE A 56 -7.18 14.51 -11.82
CA ILE A 56 -6.84 15.25 -13.03
C ILE A 56 -6.99 16.74 -12.73
N LEU A 57 -5.91 17.51 -12.90
CA LEU A 57 -5.91 18.95 -12.72
C LEU A 57 -6.23 19.68 -14.00
N GLU A 58 -5.55 19.34 -15.09
CA GLU A 58 -5.68 20.05 -16.36
C GLU A 58 -5.24 19.16 -17.52
N THR A 59 -5.81 19.37 -18.70
CA THR A 59 -5.37 18.75 -19.96
C THR A 59 -5.13 19.85 -21.00
N ILE A 60 -3.94 19.83 -21.61
CA ILE A 60 -3.52 20.78 -22.63
C ILE A 60 -3.28 20.01 -23.94
N ARG A 61 -3.56 20.63 -25.08
CA ARG A 61 -3.20 20.10 -26.38
C ARG A 61 -1.94 20.77 -26.89
N ILE A 62 -0.99 19.95 -27.33
CA ILE A 62 0.22 20.38 -28.04
C ILE A 62 0.17 19.91 -29.50
N SER A 63 0.94 20.56 -30.35
CA SER A 63 0.99 20.25 -31.78
C SER A 63 2.39 20.47 -32.32
N PRO A 64 2.73 20.03 -33.56
CA PRO A 64 4.03 20.28 -34.16
C PRO A 64 4.43 21.76 -34.23
N LYS A 65 3.45 22.67 -34.31
CA LYS A 65 3.68 24.13 -34.31
C LYS A 65 3.79 24.73 -32.91
N LYS A 66 3.26 24.06 -31.88
CA LYS A 66 3.25 24.49 -30.47
C LYS A 66 3.50 23.27 -29.61
N SER A 67 4.76 22.88 -29.50
CA SER A 67 5.22 21.68 -28.76
C SER A 67 5.60 21.97 -27.31
N THR A 68 5.09 23.07 -26.74
CA THR A 68 5.33 23.45 -25.35
C THR A 68 4.03 23.43 -24.56
N PHE A 69 4.12 23.11 -23.27
CA PHE A 69 3.00 23.16 -22.32
C PHE A 69 3.39 23.94 -21.07
N ARG A 70 2.41 24.45 -20.36
CA ARG A 70 2.57 25.12 -19.07
C ARG A 70 1.33 24.86 -18.20
N PHE A 71 1.56 24.30 -17.02
CA PHE A 71 0.56 24.09 -15.99
C PHE A 71 0.85 24.98 -14.78
N LYS A 72 -0.19 25.62 -14.25
CA LYS A 72 -0.15 26.30 -12.96
C LYS A 72 -0.73 25.37 -11.93
N VAL A 73 0.09 24.91 -10.97
CA VAL A 73 -0.36 23.95 -9.95
C VAL A 73 -0.81 24.61 -8.65
N GLY A 74 -0.69 25.95 -8.57
CA GLY A 74 -1.13 26.74 -7.42
C GLY A 74 -0.13 26.75 -6.26
N GLU A 75 -0.60 27.16 -5.09
CA GLU A 75 0.18 27.10 -3.86
C GLU A 75 0.22 25.67 -3.33
N LEU A 76 1.42 25.21 -3.01
CA LEU A 76 1.66 23.95 -2.33
C LEU A 76 2.07 24.22 -0.90
N THR A 77 1.52 23.50 0.05
CA THR A 77 1.87 23.60 1.49
C THR A 77 2.92 22.56 1.89
N GLU A 78 3.12 21.56 1.06
CA GLU A 78 4.07 20.47 1.25
C GLU A 78 4.48 19.87 -0.11
N PRO A 79 5.61 19.13 -0.20
CA PRO A 79 6.01 18.49 -1.44
C PRO A 79 4.91 17.61 -1.99
N THR A 80 4.58 17.76 -3.27
CA THR A 80 3.42 17.12 -3.89
C THR A 80 3.82 16.39 -5.16
N PHE A 81 3.31 15.17 -5.31
CA PHE A 81 3.53 14.39 -6.53
C PHE A 81 2.58 14.79 -7.64
N PHE A 82 3.12 14.86 -8.84
CA PHE A 82 2.38 15.07 -10.08
C PHE A 82 2.76 13.99 -11.09
N GLN A 83 1.81 13.66 -11.96
CA GLN A 83 2.03 12.79 -13.09
C GLN A 83 1.72 13.53 -14.38
N LEU A 84 2.63 13.46 -15.36
CA LEU A 84 2.40 13.93 -16.72
C LEU A 84 2.10 12.74 -17.62
N HIS A 85 0.89 12.69 -18.15
CA HIS A 85 0.42 11.68 -19.07
C HIS A 85 0.31 12.24 -20.48
N PHE A 86 0.70 11.44 -21.46
CA PHE A 86 0.63 11.78 -22.88
C PHE A 86 -0.33 10.83 -23.59
N GLU A 87 -1.23 11.38 -24.41
CA GLU A 87 -2.19 10.60 -25.16
C GLU A 87 -1.51 9.52 -26.02
N GLY A 88 -2.12 8.33 -26.08
CA GLY A 88 -1.54 7.17 -26.77
C GLY A 88 -0.46 6.41 -25.99
N ARG A 89 -0.06 6.88 -24.80
CA ARG A 89 1.00 6.28 -23.97
C ARG A 89 0.43 5.76 -22.64
N ARG A 90 -0.49 4.79 -22.71
CA ARG A 90 -1.30 4.34 -21.55
C ARG A 90 -0.52 3.95 -20.29
N ASN A 91 0.71 3.43 -20.44
CA ASN A 91 1.52 2.94 -19.31
C ASN A 91 2.83 3.71 -19.15
N GLN A 92 2.98 4.87 -19.82
CA GLN A 92 4.18 5.69 -19.73
C GLN A 92 3.79 7.09 -19.29
N PHE A 93 4.20 7.45 -18.09
CA PHE A 93 3.99 8.78 -17.51
C PHE A 93 5.26 9.20 -16.75
N MET A 94 5.43 10.49 -16.58
CA MET A 94 6.52 11.06 -15.80
C MET A 94 6.00 11.40 -14.42
N VAL A 95 6.78 11.05 -13.41
CA VAL A 95 6.50 11.43 -12.02
C VAL A 95 7.39 12.62 -11.66
N LEU A 96 6.76 13.73 -11.30
CA LEU A 96 7.41 14.92 -10.77
C LEU A 96 7.03 15.08 -9.30
N LEU A 97 7.96 15.59 -8.52
CA LEU A 97 7.74 15.92 -7.11
C LEU A 97 8.22 17.38 -6.92
N LEU A 98 7.28 18.27 -6.64
CA LEU A 98 7.55 19.67 -6.43
C LEU A 98 7.45 20.05 -4.97
N GLU A 99 8.42 20.78 -4.48
CA GLU A 99 8.31 21.56 -3.24
C GLU A 99 7.48 22.84 -3.46
N PRO A 100 7.00 23.48 -2.37
CA PRO A 100 6.32 24.76 -2.47
C PRO A 100 7.14 25.81 -3.22
N ALA A 101 6.49 26.55 -4.12
CA ALA A 101 7.07 27.60 -4.95
C ALA A 101 8.12 27.12 -6.01
N GLU A 102 8.29 25.82 -6.21
CA GLU A 102 9.20 25.31 -7.25
C GLU A 102 8.60 25.43 -8.67
N HIS A 103 9.50 25.57 -9.62
CA HIS A 103 9.19 25.67 -11.03
C HIS A 103 9.95 24.56 -11.79
N ALA A 104 9.27 23.47 -12.12
CA ALA A 104 9.84 22.37 -12.88
C ALA A 104 9.76 22.65 -14.39
N VAL A 105 10.89 22.48 -15.07
CA VAL A 105 10.97 22.51 -16.54
C VAL A 105 11.33 21.12 -17.05
N VAL A 106 10.46 20.57 -17.91
CA VAL A 106 10.59 19.21 -18.47
C VAL A 106 10.88 19.27 -19.96
N GLU A 107 11.89 18.54 -20.41
CA GLU A 107 12.13 18.32 -21.83
C GLU A 107 12.07 16.82 -22.14
N VAL A 108 11.33 16.45 -23.18
CA VAL A 108 11.09 15.05 -23.54
C VAL A 108 10.94 14.88 -25.03
N ASP A 109 11.44 13.77 -25.58
CA ASP A 109 11.14 13.31 -26.94
C ASP A 109 10.00 12.29 -26.90
N VAL A 110 8.96 12.48 -27.72
CA VAL A 110 7.83 11.53 -27.82
C VAL A 110 8.26 10.12 -28.24
N LYS A 111 9.46 9.97 -28.84
CA LYS A 111 10.00 8.67 -29.24
C LYS A 111 10.72 7.94 -28.11
N ASP A 112 11.17 8.67 -27.08
CA ASP A 112 11.91 8.12 -25.94
C ASP A 112 11.49 8.79 -24.62
N PHE A 113 10.34 8.42 -24.09
CA PHE A 113 9.82 8.91 -22.81
C PHE A 113 10.66 8.51 -21.60
N SER A 114 11.52 7.51 -21.72
CA SER A 114 12.40 7.09 -20.63
C SER A 114 13.56 8.05 -20.39
N ASN A 115 13.85 8.90 -21.36
CA ASN A 115 15.01 9.81 -21.37
C ASN A 115 14.60 11.29 -21.32
N TYR A 116 13.58 11.63 -20.54
CA TYR A 116 13.23 13.03 -20.28
C TYR A 116 14.27 13.71 -19.37
N THR A 117 14.36 15.03 -19.42
CA THR A 117 15.11 15.84 -18.45
C THR A 117 14.15 16.68 -17.61
N VAL A 118 14.52 16.93 -16.37
CA VAL A 118 13.82 17.87 -15.48
C VAL A 118 14.84 18.80 -14.85
N THR A 119 14.50 20.10 -14.74
CA THR A 119 15.30 21.12 -14.07
C THR A 119 14.41 22.01 -13.23
N GLY A 120 14.98 22.74 -12.25
CA GLY A 120 14.27 23.67 -11.41
C GLY A 120 13.42 23.03 -10.28
N ALA A 121 13.55 21.70 -10.09
CA ALA A 121 12.87 20.97 -9.01
C ALA A 121 13.76 19.79 -8.57
N ASP A 122 14.47 19.96 -7.46
CA ASP A 122 15.46 18.98 -6.99
C ASP A 122 14.84 17.65 -6.58
N GLU A 123 13.65 17.66 -5.97
CA GLU A 123 12.92 16.45 -5.63
C GLU A 123 12.47 15.68 -6.89
N SER A 124 12.18 16.39 -8.00
CA SER A 124 11.86 15.74 -9.27
C SER A 124 13.07 15.05 -9.91
N LEU A 125 14.29 15.52 -9.67
CA LEU A 125 15.52 14.80 -10.09
C LEU A 125 15.64 13.46 -9.37
N LYS A 126 15.27 13.41 -8.09
CA LYS A 126 15.26 12.18 -7.30
C LYS A 126 14.22 11.17 -7.82
N THR A 127 13.00 11.61 -8.11
CA THR A 127 11.97 10.74 -8.68
C THR A 127 12.34 10.25 -10.08
N GLN A 128 13.01 11.09 -10.88
CA GLN A 128 13.54 10.72 -12.19
C GLN A 128 14.60 9.63 -12.09
N ALA A 129 15.56 9.76 -11.16
CA ALA A 129 16.60 8.76 -10.93
C ALA A 129 16.00 7.40 -10.55
N LEU A 130 15.03 7.39 -9.64
CA LEU A 130 14.27 6.20 -9.25
C LEU A 130 13.53 5.57 -10.43
N SER A 131 12.82 6.38 -11.22
CA SER A 131 12.06 5.93 -12.39
C SER A 131 12.97 5.30 -13.45
N ARG A 132 14.10 5.94 -13.76
CA ARG A 132 15.08 5.44 -14.74
C ARG A 132 15.68 4.10 -14.30
N ARG A 133 16.10 4.00 -13.04
CA ARG A 133 16.68 2.78 -12.50
C ARG A 133 15.67 1.63 -12.54
N LEU A 134 14.43 1.88 -12.11
CA LEU A 134 13.36 0.89 -12.14
C LEU A 134 13.05 0.44 -13.58
N ALA A 135 12.93 1.37 -14.53
CA ALA A 135 12.66 1.05 -15.94
C ALA A 135 13.77 0.17 -16.56
N GLN A 136 15.04 0.43 -16.23
CA GLN A 136 16.16 -0.42 -16.65
C GLN A 136 16.06 -1.82 -16.07
N THR A 137 15.73 -1.94 -14.78
CA THR A 137 15.55 -3.21 -14.10
C THR A 137 14.40 -3.99 -14.72
N VAL A 138 13.22 -3.40 -14.89
CA VAL A 138 12.03 -4.05 -15.50
C VAL A 138 12.36 -4.54 -16.91
N LYS A 139 13.03 -3.73 -17.74
CA LYS A 139 13.46 -4.15 -19.08
C LYS A 139 14.40 -5.38 -19.05
N SER A 140 15.31 -5.43 -18.08
CA SER A 140 16.20 -6.58 -17.90
C SER A 140 15.43 -7.82 -17.45
N LEU A 141 14.48 -7.66 -16.51
CA LEU A 141 13.62 -8.75 -16.03
C LEU A 141 12.73 -9.30 -17.14
N ASP A 142 12.15 -8.46 -18.00
CA ASP A 142 11.35 -8.90 -19.15
C ASP A 142 12.20 -9.72 -20.14
N SER A 143 13.43 -9.27 -20.39
CA SER A 143 14.38 -9.99 -21.24
C SER A 143 14.74 -11.37 -20.66
N LEU A 144 15.07 -11.42 -19.37
CA LEU A 144 15.38 -12.66 -18.67
C LEU A 144 14.18 -13.62 -18.64
N LYS A 145 12.96 -13.10 -18.41
CA LYS A 145 11.71 -13.86 -18.42
C LYS A 145 11.46 -14.52 -19.78
N ALA A 146 11.72 -13.79 -20.87
CA ALA A 146 11.64 -14.35 -22.22
C ALA A 146 12.69 -15.45 -22.47
N LEU A 147 13.93 -15.27 -22.00
CA LEU A 147 14.98 -16.29 -22.10
C LEU A 147 14.65 -17.55 -21.28
N ILE A 148 14.16 -17.39 -20.04
CA ILE A 148 13.73 -18.49 -19.18
C ILE A 148 12.63 -19.31 -19.87
N SER A 149 11.67 -18.63 -20.50
CA SER A 149 10.55 -19.28 -21.18
C SER A 149 11.01 -20.11 -22.39
N ASN A 150 12.06 -19.67 -23.08
CA ASN A 150 12.59 -20.33 -24.28
C ASN A 150 13.69 -21.36 -23.98
N ALA A 151 14.27 -21.37 -22.79
CA ALA A 151 15.32 -22.32 -22.41
C ALA A 151 14.74 -23.73 -22.28
N THR A 152 15.43 -24.72 -22.88
CA THR A 152 15.05 -26.13 -22.83
C THR A 152 15.83 -26.89 -21.76
N ALA A 153 17.08 -26.55 -21.51
CA ALA A 153 17.94 -27.19 -20.52
C ALA A 153 17.63 -26.69 -19.09
N SER A 154 17.46 -27.62 -18.16
CA SER A 154 17.18 -27.31 -16.75
C SER A 154 18.26 -26.45 -16.09
N ALA A 155 19.53 -26.73 -16.36
CA ALA A 155 20.67 -25.96 -15.84
C ALA A 155 20.66 -24.50 -16.33
N GLU A 156 20.27 -24.28 -17.59
CA GLU A 156 20.15 -22.94 -18.15
C GLU A 156 18.99 -22.18 -17.54
N LYS A 157 17.83 -22.81 -17.36
CA LYS A 157 16.69 -22.21 -16.65
C LYS A 157 17.09 -21.77 -15.23
N GLN A 158 17.78 -22.63 -14.51
CA GLN A 158 18.24 -22.34 -13.16
C GLN A 158 19.20 -21.15 -13.12
N ARG A 159 20.17 -21.08 -14.03
CA ARG A 159 21.11 -19.95 -14.15
C ARG A 159 20.36 -18.64 -14.43
N LEU A 160 19.46 -18.64 -15.42
CA LEU A 160 18.68 -17.45 -15.78
C LEU A 160 17.73 -17.01 -14.64
N SER A 161 17.17 -17.97 -13.90
CA SER A 161 16.36 -17.64 -12.71
C SER A 161 17.18 -16.98 -11.60
N LEU A 162 18.42 -17.40 -11.39
CA LEU A 162 19.33 -16.75 -10.44
C LEU A 162 19.69 -15.33 -10.91
N GLU A 163 19.91 -15.13 -12.20
CA GLU A 163 20.15 -13.79 -12.77
C GLU A 163 18.91 -12.88 -12.62
N TYR A 164 17.72 -13.43 -12.77
CA TYR A 164 16.47 -12.71 -12.55
C TYR A 164 16.33 -12.23 -11.10
N GLU A 165 16.56 -13.09 -10.13
CA GLU A 165 16.52 -12.70 -8.70
C GLU A 165 17.66 -11.73 -8.34
N ALA A 166 18.85 -11.90 -8.91
CA ALA A 166 19.95 -10.96 -8.71
C ALA A 166 19.64 -9.55 -9.25
N ALA A 167 18.92 -9.44 -10.37
CA ALA A 167 18.49 -8.16 -10.90
C ALA A 167 17.48 -7.46 -9.97
N ILE A 168 16.58 -8.21 -9.33
CA ILE A 168 15.65 -7.66 -8.33
C ILE A 168 16.42 -7.23 -7.07
N GLU A 169 17.35 -8.04 -6.59
CA GLU A 169 18.17 -7.69 -5.43
C GLU A 169 18.99 -6.42 -5.67
N SER A 170 19.57 -6.27 -6.87
CA SER A 170 20.29 -5.05 -7.25
C SER A 170 19.39 -3.81 -7.28
N GLN A 171 18.11 -3.96 -7.68
CA GLN A 171 17.13 -2.86 -7.56
C GLN A 171 16.84 -2.54 -6.11
N ARG A 172 16.67 -3.57 -5.29
CA ARG A 172 16.42 -3.43 -3.85
C ARG A 172 17.56 -2.71 -3.13
N GLU A 173 18.81 -3.11 -3.39
CA GLU A 173 19.99 -2.45 -2.84
C GLU A 173 20.04 -0.97 -3.21
N PHE A 174 19.82 -0.65 -4.49
CA PHE A 174 19.77 0.73 -4.97
C PHE A 174 18.67 1.54 -4.25
N SER A 175 17.45 0.99 -4.15
CA SER A 175 16.34 1.68 -3.50
C SER A 175 16.54 1.82 -2.00
N THR A 176 17.15 0.84 -1.35
CA THR A 176 17.53 0.89 0.07
C THR A 176 18.56 2.00 0.32
N GLN A 177 19.62 2.06 -0.48
CA GLN A 177 20.64 3.11 -0.36
C GLN A 177 20.02 4.49 -0.59
N PHE A 178 19.17 4.61 -1.61
CA PHE A 178 18.47 5.87 -1.90
C PHE A 178 17.63 6.36 -0.69
N ILE A 179 16.92 5.45 -0.02
CA ILE A 179 16.11 5.77 1.17
C ILE A 179 17.01 6.25 2.32
N TRP A 180 18.14 5.58 2.56
CA TRP A 180 19.07 6.00 3.60
C TRP A 180 19.71 7.36 3.34
N ASP A 181 19.99 7.66 2.07
CA ASP A 181 20.57 8.96 1.67
C ASP A 181 19.52 10.08 1.70
N ASN A 182 18.22 9.75 1.60
CA ASN A 182 17.13 10.71 1.46
C ASN A 182 15.92 10.43 2.39
N PRO A 183 16.10 10.18 3.70
CA PRO A 183 15.01 9.72 4.56
C PRO A 183 13.89 10.75 4.75
N MET A 184 14.18 12.04 4.56
CA MET A 184 13.21 13.13 4.69
C MET A 184 12.55 13.52 3.35
N SER A 185 13.00 12.94 2.23
CA SER A 185 12.44 13.20 0.92
C SER A 185 11.18 12.38 0.68
N ARG A 186 10.14 12.99 0.10
CA ARG A 186 8.98 12.22 -0.37
C ARG A 186 9.30 11.27 -1.52
N ALA A 187 10.39 11.49 -2.26
CA ALA A 187 10.85 10.53 -3.25
C ALA A 187 11.16 9.15 -2.63
N SER A 188 11.53 9.11 -1.34
CA SER A 188 11.72 7.85 -0.61
C SER A 188 10.40 7.07 -0.41
N VAL A 189 9.25 7.74 -0.36
CA VAL A 189 7.95 7.07 -0.41
C VAL A 189 7.79 6.35 -1.76
N MET A 190 8.11 7.03 -2.88
CA MET A 190 8.08 6.40 -4.20
C MET A 190 9.00 5.17 -4.26
N ALA A 191 10.21 5.24 -3.67
CA ALA A 191 11.13 4.12 -3.62
C ALA A 191 10.54 2.91 -2.87
N LEU A 192 9.85 3.14 -1.74
CA LEU A 192 9.22 2.10 -0.93
C LEU A 192 8.11 1.33 -1.67
N TYR A 193 7.35 2.02 -2.52
CA TYR A 193 6.19 1.43 -3.22
C TYR A 193 6.51 1.02 -4.67
N GLN A 194 7.79 0.96 -5.07
CA GLN A 194 8.17 0.50 -6.40
C GLN A 194 7.79 -0.97 -6.62
N LYS A 195 7.33 -1.26 -7.84
CA LYS A 195 7.03 -2.62 -8.31
C LYS A 195 7.93 -2.99 -9.48
N VAL A 196 8.42 -4.22 -9.48
CA VAL A 196 9.15 -4.83 -10.60
C VAL A 196 8.22 -5.59 -11.56
N SER A 197 7.00 -5.91 -11.12
CA SER A 197 5.89 -6.46 -11.92
C SER A 197 4.55 -6.08 -11.27
N ASP A 198 3.42 -6.40 -11.90
CA ASP A 198 2.08 -6.07 -11.38
C ASP A 198 1.82 -6.67 -9.99
N ASP A 199 2.42 -7.81 -9.71
CA ASP A 199 2.23 -8.63 -8.51
C ASP A 199 3.44 -8.62 -7.53
N ARG A 200 4.57 -7.96 -7.87
CA ARG A 200 5.78 -8.00 -7.06
C ARG A 200 6.35 -6.61 -6.76
N PHE A 201 6.40 -6.26 -5.47
CA PHE A 201 7.09 -5.07 -4.99
C PHE A 201 8.61 -5.30 -4.90
N VAL A 202 9.39 -4.20 -4.93
CA VAL A 202 10.84 -4.21 -4.63
C VAL A 202 11.06 -4.57 -3.16
N PHE A 203 10.20 -4.07 -2.28
CA PHE A 203 10.20 -4.32 -0.85
C PHE A 203 8.99 -5.20 -0.50
N ASP A 204 9.22 -6.50 -0.42
CA ASP A 204 8.21 -7.54 -0.18
C ASP A 204 8.56 -8.48 1.00
N ARG A 205 9.60 -8.13 1.78
CA ARG A 205 10.08 -8.92 2.91
C ARG A 205 9.64 -8.32 4.25
N ALA A 206 9.53 -9.16 5.26
CA ALA A 206 9.14 -8.74 6.61
C ALA A 206 10.07 -7.67 7.21
N GLU A 207 11.37 -7.79 6.98
CA GLU A 207 12.37 -6.83 7.46
C GLU A 207 12.26 -5.44 6.83
N ASP A 208 11.62 -5.32 5.67
CA ASP A 208 11.45 -4.05 4.96
C ASP A 208 10.61 -3.04 5.73
N VAL A 209 9.77 -3.50 6.64
CA VAL A 209 8.96 -2.63 7.49
C VAL A 209 9.82 -1.57 8.22
N GLN A 210 11.09 -1.86 8.48
CA GLN A 210 11.99 -0.89 9.10
C GLN A 210 12.26 0.32 8.20
N LEU A 211 12.40 0.13 6.89
CA LEU A 211 12.57 1.23 5.93
C LEU A 211 11.30 2.10 5.89
N PHE A 212 10.12 1.47 5.89
CA PHE A 212 8.85 2.21 5.97
C PHE A 212 8.75 3.04 7.24
N LYS A 213 9.15 2.48 8.40
CA LYS A 213 9.16 3.19 9.69
C LYS A 213 10.11 4.39 9.66
N VAL A 214 11.30 4.25 9.10
CA VAL A 214 12.29 5.33 8.98
C VAL A 214 11.72 6.48 8.15
N VAL A 215 11.18 6.21 6.95
CA VAL A 215 10.63 7.24 6.08
C VAL A 215 9.40 7.88 6.71
N ALA A 216 8.46 7.10 7.24
CA ALA A 216 7.26 7.64 7.90
C ALA A 216 7.60 8.55 9.08
N SER A 217 8.54 8.12 9.96
CA SER A 217 8.97 8.93 11.10
C SER A 217 9.62 10.24 10.67
N SER A 218 10.46 10.19 9.63
CA SER A 218 11.13 11.38 9.08
C SER A 218 10.14 12.36 8.46
N LEU A 219 9.14 11.86 7.73
CA LEU A 219 8.10 12.69 7.12
C LEU A 219 7.16 13.30 8.17
N ILE A 220 6.79 12.56 9.23
CA ILE A 220 5.97 13.08 10.32
C ILE A 220 6.72 14.19 11.06
N ALA A 221 8.02 14.02 11.30
CA ALA A 221 8.82 15.05 11.96
C ALA A 221 8.86 16.35 11.16
N ARG A 222 8.86 16.26 9.82
CA ARG A 222 8.89 17.43 8.93
C ARG A 222 7.50 17.97 8.57
N TYR A 223 6.52 17.10 8.41
CA TYR A 223 5.15 17.40 7.95
C TYR A 223 4.12 16.67 8.82
N PRO A 224 3.89 17.08 10.07
CA PRO A 224 3.05 16.35 11.04
C PRO A 224 1.58 16.22 10.60
N ASP A 225 1.09 17.15 9.82
CA ASP A 225 -0.29 17.16 9.33
C ASP A 225 -0.48 16.50 7.97
N SER A 226 0.60 16.03 7.34
CA SER A 226 0.56 15.42 6.02
C SER A 226 -0.30 14.16 5.96
N ASP A 227 -1.23 14.12 5.01
CA ASP A 227 -2.04 12.93 4.73
C ASP A 227 -1.19 11.77 4.20
N TYR A 228 -0.07 12.07 3.53
CA TYR A 228 0.92 11.08 3.12
C TYR A 228 1.55 10.38 4.31
N ALA A 229 2.04 11.15 5.29
CA ALA A 229 2.65 10.59 6.49
C ALA A 229 1.65 9.77 7.32
N LYS A 230 0.41 10.26 7.46
CA LYS A 230 -0.69 9.53 8.12
C LYS A 230 -1.09 8.27 7.38
N GLY A 231 -1.11 8.32 6.03
CA GLY A 231 -1.37 7.16 5.17
C GLY A 231 -0.32 6.06 5.34
N MET A 232 0.96 6.42 5.30
CA MET A 232 2.06 5.49 5.53
C MET A 232 1.99 4.82 6.91
N LEU A 233 1.63 5.58 7.95
CA LEU A 233 1.46 4.98 9.30
C LEU A 233 0.35 3.94 9.33
N ARG A 234 -0.76 4.18 8.63
CA ARG A 234 -1.83 3.17 8.51
C ARG A 234 -1.33 1.91 7.80
N ASP A 235 -0.59 2.07 6.70
CA ASP A 235 -0.01 0.94 5.97
C ASP A 235 0.97 0.14 6.82
N ILE A 236 1.86 0.81 7.56
CA ILE A 236 2.82 0.15 8.47
C ILE A 236 2.08 -0.67 9.54
N ARG A 237 1.03 -0.09 10.15
CA ARG A 237 0.23 -0.80 11.15
C ARG A 237 -0.45 -2.05 10.55
N ASN A 238 -0.98 -1.92 9.33
CA ASN A 238 -1.60 -3.05 8.63
C ASN A 238 -0.57 -4.13 8.27
N GLN A 239 0.63 -3.75 7.80
CA GLN A 239 1.71 -4.69 7.52
C GLN A 239 2.22 -5.36 8.81
N ASP A 240 2.44 -4.63 9.90
CA ASP A 240 2.81 -5.21 11.20
C ASP A 240 1.76 -6.24 11.68
N LYS A 241 0.47 -5.99 11.46
CA LYS A 241 -0.59 -6.94 11.79
C LYS A 241 -0.52 -8.21 10.95
N ILE A 242 -0.36 -8.05 9.63
CA ILE A 242 -0.22 -9.18 8.69
C ILE A 242 1.01 -10.02 9.03
N LEU A 243 2.16 -9.38 9.29
CA LEU A 243 3.41 -10.06 9.65
C LEU A 243 3.29 -10.80 10.98
N ARG A 244 2.65 -10.20 11.99
CA ARG A 244 2.39 -10.88 13.27
C ARG A 244 1.46 -12.07 13.09
N SER A 245 0.46 -11.96 12.22
CA SER A 245 -0.41 -13.09 11.89
C SER A 245 0.33 -14.21 11.16
N HIS A 246 1.23 -13.88 10.22
CA HIS A 246 2.05 -14.86 9.51
C HIS A 246 3.09 -15.52 10.41
N SER A 247 3.79 -14.76 11.26
CA SER A 247 4.75 -15.34 12.20
C SER A 247 4.09 -16.25 13.24
N LEU A 248 2.88 -15.92 13.66
CA LEU A 248 2.04 -16.80 14.50
C LEU A 248 1.61 -18.06 13.71
N GLN A 249 1.26 -17.92 12.43
CA GLN A 249 0.92 -19.08 11.58
C GLN A 249 2.13 -19.99 11.30
N GLU A 250 3.34 -19.44 11.16
CA GLU A 250 4.57 -20.23 11.02
C GLU A 250 4.96 -20.91 12.32
N LEU A 251 4.81 -20.25 13.47
CA LEU A 251 4.99 -20.88 14.78
C LEU A 251 3.97 -22.01 15.01
N VAL A 252 2.76 -21.87 14.51
CA VAL A 252 1.70 -22.89 14.56
C VAL A 252 1.98 -24.06 13.60
N ARG A 253 2.57 -23.81 12.43
CA ARG A 253 3.00 -24.87 11.48
C ARG A 253 4.12 -25.76 12.01
N ASN A 254 4.98 -25.22 12.87
CA ASN A 254 6.13 -25.93 13.44
C ASN A 254 5.84 -26.63 14.77
N VAL A 255 4.62 -26.47 15.31
CA VAL A 255 4.13 -27.23 16.46
C VAL A 255 3.02 -28.15 15.94
N GLU A 256 3.24 -29.46 16.08
CA GLU A 256 2.23 -30.48 15.76
C GLU A 256 0.85 -30.07 16.35
N SER A 257 -0.11 -29.85 15.43
CA SER A 257 -1.56 -29.73 15.66
C SER A 257 -2.02 -29.00 16.91
N THR A 258 -1.85 -27.68 16.99
CA THR A 258 -2.64 -26.87 17.94
C THR A 258 -3.20 -25.64 17.24
N LEU A 259 -4.53 -25.45 17.40
CA LEU A 259 -5.24 -24.23 16.99
C LEU A 259 -4.55 -22.99 17.53
N PRO A 260 -4.45 -21.87 16.75
CA PRO A 260 -3.99 -20.60 17.27
C PRO A 260 -4.75 -20.20 18.53
N GLU A 261 -4.04 -19.84 19.59
CA GLU A 261 -4.69 -19.39 20.81
C GLU A 261 -5.38 -18.05 20.61
N ILE A 262 -6.61 -17.94 21.12
CA ILE A 262 -7.35 -16.69 21.23
C ILE A 262 -7.46 -16.33 22.70
N ALA A 263 -7.07 -15.11 23.06
CA ALA A 263 -7.19 -14.58 24.41
C ALA A 263 -7.70 -13.15 24.32
N LEU A 264 -9.02 -12.97 24.42
CA LEU A 264 -9.68 -11.69 24.21
C LEU A 264 -10.57 -11.31 25.41
N PRO A 265 -10.83 -10.01 25.63
CA PRO A 265 -11.72 -9.54 26.68
C PRO A 265 -13.19 -9.88 26.36
N ASN A 266 -13.90 -10.31 27.39
CA ASN A 266 -15.35 -10.48 27.37
C ASN A 266 -16.07 -9.13 27.64
N PRO A 267 -17.42 -9.08 27.65
CA PRO A 267 -18.16 -7.87 27.98
C PRO A 267 -17.88 -7.26 29.37
N LYS A 268 -17.34 -8.04 30.32
CA LYS A 268 -16.93 -7.54 31.63
C LYS A 268 -15.49 -7.05 31.69
N GLY A 269 -14.71 -7.26 30.62
CA GLY A 269 -13.28 -6.92 30.54
C GLY A 269 -12.35 -8.04 30.98
N ASP A 270 -12.86 -9.22 31.38
CA ASP A 270 -12.02 -10.36 31.72
C ASP A 270 -11.50 -11.05 30.44
N THR A 271 -10.23 -11.41 30.41
CA THR A 271 -9.65 -12.14 29.28
C THR A 271 -10.08 -13.60 29.31
N VAL A 272 -10.76 -14.06 28.25
CA VAL A 272 -11.17 -15.46 28.08
C VAL A 272 -10.30 -16.11 26.99
N ARG A 273 -9.71 -17.26 27.31
CA ARG A 273 -8.88 -18.04 26.38
C ARG A 273 -9.71 -19.11 25.67
N LEU A 274 -9.52 -19.28 24.36
CA LEU A 274 -10.15 -20.37 23.62
C LEU A 274 -9.74 -21.74 24.18
N SER A 275 -8.46 -21.89 24.55
CA SER A 275 -7.91 -23.11 25.16
C SER A 275 -8.57 -23.49 26.52
N SER A 276 -9.23 -22.54 27.20
CA SER A 276 -9.95 -22.82 28.44
C SER A 276 -11.16 -23.72 28.21
N LEU A 277 -11.59 -23.91 26.98
CA LEU A 277 -12.72 -24.74 26.58
C LEU A 277 -12.32 -26.12 26.06
N ARG A 278 -11.04 -26.51 26.17
CA ARG A 278 -10.58 -27.86 25.78
C ARG A 278 -11.40 -28.96 26.40
N GLY A 279 -11.59 -30.05 25.63
CA GLY A 279 -12.47 -31.18 26.05
C GLY A 279 -13.95 -31.01 25.72
N LYS A 280 -14.35 -29.82 25.23
CA LYS A 280 -15.67 -29.58 24.66
C LYS A 280 -15.63 -29.60 23.14
N VAL A 281 -16.80 -29.78 22.52
CA VAL A 281 -17.00 -29.46 21.10
C VAL A 281 -17.30 -27.97 21.03
N ILE A 282 -16.45 -27.19 20.29
CA ILE A 282 -16.50 -25.72 20.31
C ILE A 282 -16.86 -25.22 18.92
N LEU A 283 -17.85 -24.34 18.82
CA LEU A 283 -18.05 -23.51 17.65
C LEU A 283 -17.31 -22.18 17.90
N LEU A 284 -16.17 -22.01 17.24
CA LEU A 284 -15.49 -20.72 17.11
C LEU A 284 -16.18 -19.95 16.00
N ASP A 285 -16.93 -18.92 16.36
CA ASP A 285 -17.75 -18.15 15.44
C ASP A 285 -17.31 -16.69 15.37
N PHE A 286 -17.25 -16.14 14.14
CA PHE A 286 -16.89 -14.75 13.87
C PHE A 286 -18.11 -14.00 13.38
N TRP A 287 -18.41 -12.88 14.02
CA TRP A 287 -19.61 -12.11 13.75
C TRP A 287 -19.42 -10.61 13.92
N ALA A 288 -20.45 -9.83 13.58
CA ALA A 288 -20.52 -8.41 13.90
C ALA A 288 -21.98 -7.98 14.12
N SER A 289 -22.20 -7.02 15.01
CA SER A 289 -23.53 -6.50 15.35
C SER A 289 -24.24 -5.82 14.17
N PHE A 290 -23.46 -5.28 13.21
CA PHE A 290 -23.98 -4.63 12.01
C PHE A 290 -24.32 -5.62 10.88
N SER A 291 -23.97 -6.90 10.99
CA SER A 291 -24.27 -7.92 9.98
C SER A 291 -25.65 -8.53 10.20
N GLN A 292 -26.59 -8.28 9.30
CA GLN A 292 -27.93 -8.88 9.37
C GLN A 292 -27.90 -10.40 9.27
N GLU A 293 -26.97 -10.95 8.50
CA GLU A 293 -26.77 -12.39 8.34
C GLU A 293 -26.36 -13.03 9.67
N ASN A 294 -25.44 -12.43 10.40
CA ASN A 294 -25.04 -12.90 11.72
C ASN A 294 -26.18 -12.81 12.76
N LEU A 295 -27.00 -11.78 12.71
CA LEU A 295 -28.14 -11.66 13.62
C LEU A 295 -29.20 -12.76 13.40
N LEU A 296 -29.37 -13.22 12.15
CA LEU A 296 -30.22 -14.37 11.84
C LEU A 296 -29.58 -15.67 12.30
N GLU A 297 -28.31 -15.88 12.04
CA GLU A 297 -27.54 -17.04 12.47
C GLU A 297 -27.55 -17.21 14.01
N ASN A 298 -27.36 -16.12 14.74
CA ASN A 298 -27.40 -16.14 16.21
C ASN A 298 -28.71 -16.70 16.76
N ARG A 299 -29.83 -16.52 16.08
CA ARG A 299 -31.14 -17.13 16.50
C ARG A 299 -31.11 -18.64 16.33
N GLU A 300 -30.54 -19.15 15.22
CA GLU A 300 -30.42 -20.59 15.01
C GLU A 300 -29.43 -21.21 16.01
N LEU A 301 -28.31 -20.51 16.28
CA LEU A 301 -27.33 -20.93 17.27
C LEU A 301 -27.89 -21.01 18.70
N LEU A 302 -28.82 -20.14 19.07
CA LEU A 302 -29.48 -20.22 20.38
C LEU A 302 -30.21 -21.53 20.59
N ASP A 303 -30.92 -22.03 19.57
CA ASP A 303 -31.66 -23.30 19.66
C ASP A 303 -30.70 -24.51 19.74
N LEU A 304 -29.64 -24.48 18.94
CA LEU A 304 -28.59 -25.51 18.97
C LEU A 304 -27.84 -25.48 20.31
N TYR A 305 -27.51 -24.32 20.84
CA TYR A 305 -26.82 -24.18 22.11
C TYR A 305 -27.65 -24.71 23.27
N ARG A 306 -28.92 -24.33 23.33
CA ARG A 306 -29.87 -24.85 24.38
C ARG A 306 -29.96 -26.37 24.34
N LYS A 307 -29.94 -26.96 23.12
CA LYS A 307 -30.07 -28.39 22.90
C LYS A 307 -28.83 -29.19 23.30
N TYR A 308 -27.65 -28.66 23.01
CA TYR A 308 -26.40 -29.42 23.06
C TYR A 308 -25.41 -28.95 24.15
N LYS A 309 -25.62 -27.80 24.80
CA LYS A 309 -24.78 -27.31 25.90
C LYS A 309 -24.55 -28.37 27.00
N GLY A 310 -25.57 -29.06 27.41
CA GLY A 310 -25.50 -30.11 28.45
C GLY A 310 -24.70 -31.34 28.03
N GLN A 311 -24.39 -31.49 26.74
CA GLN A 311 -23.62 -32.60 26.16
C GLN A 311 -22.16 -32.24 25.90
N GLY A 312 -21.73 -31.00 26.28
CA GLY A 312 -20.37 -30.55 26.12
C GLY A 312 -20.14 -29.69 24.86
N PHE A 313 -21.21 -29.12 24.28
CA PHE A 313 -21.10 -28.09 23.24
C PHE A 313 -20.91 -26.71 23.86
N GLU A 314 -20.03 -25.92 23.28
CA GLU A 314 -19.81 -24.52 23.66
C GLU A 314 -19.64 -23.64 22.41
N ILE A 315 -19.96 -22.36 22.52
CA ILE A 315 -19.72 -21.37 21.50
C ILE A 315 -18.72 -20.34 22.03
N TYR A 316 -17.66 -20.09 21.28
CA TYR A 316 -16.72 -19.03 21.52
C TYR A 316 -16.85 -18.03 20.35
N GLN A 317 -17.51 -16.91 20.62
CA GLN A 317 -17.92 -15.96 19.59
C GLN A 317 -17.04 -14.71 19.64
N VAL A 318 -16.33 -14.45 18.52
CA VAL A 318 -15.44 -13.30 18.33
C VAL A 318 -16.17 -12.23 17.55
N SER A 319 -16.40 -11.06 18.15
CA SER A 319 -16.98 -9.92 17.47
C SER A 319 -15.90 -9.12 16.72
N LEU A 320 -16.22 -8.71 15.50
CA LEU A 320 -15.43 -7.79 14.68
C LEU A 320 -15.96 -6.34 14.77
N ASP A 321 -16.77 -6.04 15.76
CA ASP A 321 -17.21 -4.68 16.05
C ASP A 321 -16.03 -3.82 16.52
N VAL A 322 -15.99 -2.60 16.05
CA VAL A 322 -14.97 -1.61 16.46
C VAL A 322 -15.41 -0.75 17.64
N GLU A 323 -16.71 -0.69 17.88
CA GLU A 323 -17.32 0.06 18.98
C GLU A 323 -17.94 -0.88 20.01
N ARG A 324 -17.74 -0.55 21.27
CA ARG A 324 -18.16 -1.40 22.39
C ARG A 324 -19.68 -1.40 22.59
N GLU A 325 -20.31 -0.24 22.51
CA GLU A 325 -21.73 -0.08 22.79
C GLU A 325 -22.63 -0.88 21.83
N PRO A 326 -22.46 -0.82 20.47
CA PRO A 326 -23.25 -1.65 19.56
C PRO A 326 -23.08 -3.15 19.80
N TRP A 327 -21.84 -3.59 20.08
CA TRP A 327 -21.55 -4.98 20.41
C TRP A 327 -22.31 -5.46 21.66
N LEU A 328 -22.23 -4.70 22.77
CA LEU A 328 -22.94 -5.04 24.01
C LEU A 328 -24.45 -5.03 23.83
N ALA A 329 -24.99 -4.03 23.15
CA ALA A 329 -26.42 -3.94 22.87
C ALA A 329 -26.90 -5.13 22.03
N ALA A 330 -26.14 -5.61 21.07
CA ALA A 330 -26.49 -6.78 20.28
C ALA A 330 -26.47 -8.07 21.09
N ILE A 331 -25.47 -8.28 21.97
CA ILE A 331 -25.42 -9.43 22.90
C ILE A 331 -26.63 -9.43 23.80
N GLU A 332 -26.97 -8.30 24.42
CA GLU A 332 -28.10 -8.17 25.34
C GLU A 332 -29.43 -8.38 24.61
N SER A 333 -29.63 -7.71 23.49
CA SER A 333 -30.88 -7.80 22.71
C SER A 333 -31.13 -9.19 22.16
N ALA A 334 -30.09 -9.90 21.71
CA ALA A 334 -30.23 -11.29 21.24
C ALA A 334 -30.16 -12.32 22.38
N GLY A 335 -29.75 -11.93 23.58
CA GLY A 335 -29.66 -12.83 24.74
C GLY A 335 -28.64 -13.95 24.54
N LEU A 336 -27.42 -13.62 24.03
CA LEU A 336 -26.39 -14.59 23.69
C LEU A 336 -25.68 -15.13 24.95
N PRO A 337 -25.91 -16.40 25.35
CA PRO A 337 -25.51 -16.91 26.66
C PRO A 337 -24.12 -17.56 26.71
N TRP A 338 -23.43 -17.61 25.61
CA TRP A 338 -22.11 -18.23 25.43
C TRP A 338 -20.96 -17.27 25.64
N VAL A 339 -19.73 -17.70 25.35
CA VAL A 339 -18.54 -16.84 25.45
C VAL A 339 -18.53 -15.83 24.31
N ASN A 340 -18.68 -14.55 24.63
CA ASN A 340 -18.59 -13.45 23.72
C ASN A 340 -17.30 -12.67 24.00
N VAL A 341 -16.48 -12.43 23.00
CA VAL A 341 -15.22 -11.67 23.11
C VAL A 341 -15.03 -10.73 21.91
N SER A 342 -14.23 -9.69 22.09
CA SER A 342 -13.90 -8.77 21.00
C SER A 342 -12.55 -8.10 21.24
N GLU A 343 -11.87 -7.75 20.13
CA GLU A 343 -10.68 -6.89 20.15
C GLU A 343 -11.07 -5.42 20.23
N LEU A 344 -12.24 -5.03 19.71
CA LEU A 344 -12.71 -3.64 19.56
C LEU A 344 -11.64 -2.77 18.85
N ASP A 345 -11.00 -3.34 17.83
CA ASP A 345 -9.90 -2.68 17.14
C ASP A 345 -10.39 -2.01 15.84
N PRO A 346 -10.34 -0.65 15.74
CA PRO A 346 -10.79 0.07 14.56
C PRO A 346 -9.94 -0.20 13.32
N ASP A 347 -8.73 -0.71 13.49
CA ASP A 347 -7.82 -1.04 12.39
C ASP A 347 -8.02 -2.48 11.87
N GLY A 348 -8.92 -3.25 12.46
CA GLY A 348 -9.28 -4.62 12.08
C GLY A 348 -8.77 -5.70 13.03
N SER A 349 -9.47 -6.83 13.05
CA SER A 349 -9.20 -7.93 13.98
C SER A 349 -7.96 -8.74 13.59
N VAL A 350 -7.00 -8.83 14.51
CA VAL A 350 -5.83 -9.71 14.38
C VAL A 350 -6.27 -11.17 14.38
N VAL A 351 -7.24 -11.52 15.24
CA VAL A 351 -7.74 -12.89 15.34
C VAL A 351 -8.46 -13.32 14.06
N ALA A 352 -9.23 -12.43 13.42
CA ALA A 352 -9.84 -12.73 12.12
C ALA A 352 -8.76 -13.03 11.06
N GLY A 353 -7.64 -12.27 11.06
CA GLY A 353 -6.49 -12.54 10.20
C GLY A 353 -5.83 -13.90 10.48
N MET A 354 -5.62 -14.25 11.77
CA MET A 354 -5.05 -15.54 12.18
C MET A 354 -5.85 -16.74 11.69
N TYR A 355 -7.18 -16.62 11.68
CA TYR A 355 -8.10 -17.65 11.23
C TYR A 355 -8.51 -17.51 9.76
N ASN A 356 -7.87 -16.61 8.99
CA ASN A 356 -8.17 -16.36 7.58
C ASN A 356 -9.67 -16.09 7.34
N VAL A 357 -10.25 -15.25 8.19
CA VAL A 357 -11.64 -14.78 8.06
C VAL A 357 -11.64 -13.52 7.21
N THR A 358 -12.11 -13.64 5.98
CA THR A 358 -12.15 -12.54 4.98
C THR A 358 -13.56 -11.99 4.76
N ARG A 359 -14.58 -12.69 5.28
CA ARG A 359 -15.99 -12.30 5.18
C ARG A 359 -16.77 -12.87 6.35
N LEU A 360 -17.90 -12.26 6.69
CA LEU A 360 -18.85 -12.74 7.68
C LEU A 360 -20.13 -13.27 6.98
N PRO A 361 -20.81 -14.25 7.57
CA PRO A 361 -20.41 -15.04 8.72
C PRO A 361 -19.29 -16.03 8.42
N ALA A 362 -18.50 -16.40 9.43
CA ALA A 362 -17.46 -17.42 9.31
C ALA A 362 -17.30 -18.18 10.63
N ASN A 363 -17.15 -19.51 10.56
CA ASN A 363 -16.97 -20.31 11.77
C ASN A 363 -16.04 -21.50 11.55
N TYR A 364 -15.59 -22.06 12.67
CA TYR A 364 -14.83 -23.30 12.77
C TYR A 364 -15.45 -24.19 13.85
N LEU A 365 -15.75 -25.42 13.51
CA LEU A 365 -16.17 -26.42 14.48
C LEU A 365 -14.93 -27.19 14.96
N ILE A 366 -14.67 -27.16 16.24
CA ILE A 366 -13.50 -27.74 16.91
C ILE A 366 -13.96 -28.92 17.74
N ASP A 367 -13.29 -30.06 17.62
CA ASP A 367 -13.61 -31.25 18.37
C ASP A 367 -13.04 -31.26 19.80
N ARG A 368 -13.30 -32.33 20.57
CA ARG A 368 -12.83 -32.49 21.96
C ARG A 368 -11.29 -32.58 22.08
N ASN A 369 -10.59 -32.99 21.00
CA ASN A 369 -9.13 -33.04 20.96
C ASN A 369 -8.52 -31.67 20.67
N PHE A 370 -9.37 -30.69 20.39
CA PHE A 370 -8.98 -29.33 19.99
C PHE A 370 -8.47 -29.26 18.54
N ASP A 371 -9.00 -30.15 17.66
CA ASP A 371 -8.73 -30.15 16.24
C ASP A 371 -9.92 -29.59 15.45
N ILE A 372 -9.66 -28.96 14.28
CA ILE A 372 -10.70 -28.44 13.39
C ILE A 372 -11.43 -29.59 12.72
N ALA A 373 -12.68 -29.81 13.07
CA ALA A 373 -13.54 -30.82 12.44
C ALA A 373 -14.29 -30.31 11.20
N ALA A 374 -14.58 -29.00 11.12
CA ALA A 374 -15.22 -28.37 9.97
C ALA A 374 -14.99 -26.84 9.95
N LYS A 375 -15.17 -26.24 8.76
CA LYS A 375 -15.11 -24.78 8.58
C LYS A 375 -16.32 -24.31 7.78
N ASN A 376 -16.85 -23.11 8.14
CA ASN A 376 -17.98 -22.45 7.49
C ASN A 376 -19.20 -23.40 7.34
N ILE A 377 -19.59 -24.00 8.44
CA ILE A 377 -20.69 -24.97 8.54
C ILE A 377 -21.87 -24.34 9.30
N PHE A 378 -23.08 -24.38 8.73
CA PHE A 378 -24.24 -23.65 9.23
C PHE A 378 -25.51 -24.54 9.26
N GLY A 379 -26.52 -24.15 10.03
CA GLY A 379 -27.86 -24.72 10.01
C GLY A 379 -27.88 -26.24 10.22
N ARG A 380 -28.53 -26.98 9.30
CA ARG A 380 -28.67 -28.43 9.39
C ARG A 380 -27.38 -29.22 9.32
N GLU A 381 -26.40 -28.70 8.55
CA GLU A 381 -25.08 -29.34 8.44
C GLU A 381 -24.30 -29.22 9.74
N LEU A 382 -24.34 -28.05 10.39
CA LEU A 382 -23.77 -27.85 11.72
C LEU A 382 -24.40 -28.80 12.73
N GLU A 383 -25.74 -28.90 12.78
CA GLU A 383 -26.43 -29.79 13.72
C GLU A 383 -26.07 -31.27 13.48
N LYS A 384 -25.96 -31.68 12.20
CA LYS A 384 -25.54 -33.04 11.87
C LYS A 384 -24.13 -33.31 12.39
N LYS A 385 -23.19 -32.39 12.16
CA LYS A 385 -21.80 -32.55 12.58
C LYS A 385 -21.65 -32.52 14.11
N LEU A 386 -22.43 -31.69 14.81
CA LEU A 386 -22.48 -31.69 16.26
C LEU A 386 -22.89 -33.05 16.84
N LYS A 387 -23.90 -33.71 16.24
CA LYS A 387 -24.34 -35.07 16.67
C LYS A 387 -23.28 -36.16 16.48
N GLU A 388 -22.36 -35.95 15.52
CA GLU A 388 -21.25 -36.89 15.27
C GLU A 388 -20.10 -36.71 16.29
N LEU A 389 -19.94 -35.50 16.84
CA LEU A 389 -18.80 -35.16 17.70
C LEU A 389 -19.14 -35.17 19.21
N LEU A 390 -20.40 -35.05 19.57
CA LEU A 390 -20.89 -35.07 20.97
C LEU A 390 -21.17 -36.47 21.49
#